data_63c0ac92f646bff78c2a0713aa79ab4b
#
_entry.id   63c0ac92f646bff78c2a0713aa79ab4b
#
_cell.length_a   1.000
_cell.length_b   1.000
_cell.length_c   1.000
_cell.angle_alpha   90.00
_cell.angle_beta   90.00
_cell.angle_gamma   90.00
#
_symmetry.space_group_name_H-M   'P 1'
#
loop_
_entity.id
_entity.type
_entity.pdbx_description
1 polymer ?
#
loop_
_entity_poly.entity_id
_entity_poly.type
_entity_poly.pdbx_seq_one_letter_code
_entity_poly.pdbx_strand_id
1 'polypeptide(L)'
;MKIFFLGDIVGKSGCYAVTSNLPNIIKEKKIDFVIVNGENAANEGVGITEKITIDLFDSGVNVITTGNHVWDQKEALTLIEKEKKLLRPENLFNPSPGKGFGIYNLKNGMKIGVLNLMGNVFMKKCEDVFLCASKFLEKNNLKKDYDFLVVDFHGEITSEKMAMGHFFDGKATL
;
A
#
# COMPACT_ATOMS: atom_id res chain seq x y z
N MET A 1 3.30 -10.44 16.54
CA MET A 1 3.65 -9.77 15.27
C MET A 1 3.50 -8.27 15.43
N LYS A 2 4.43 -7.49 14.91
CA LYS A 2 4.39 -6.02 14.89
C LYS A 2 4.48 -5.54 13.44
N ILE A 3 3.43 -4.86 12.99
CA ILE A 3 3.38 -4.19 11.68
C ILE A 3 3.66 -2.71 11.91
N PHE A 4 4.50 -2.13 11.07
CA PHE A 4 4.74 -0.69 11.04
C PHE A 4 4.21 -0.14 9.72
N PHE A 5 3.20 0.70 9.82
CA PHE A 5 2.60 1.37 8.67
C PHE A 5 2.99 2.85 8.68
N LEU A 6 3.50 3.32 7.55
CA LEU A 6 3.81 4.72 7.29
C LEU A 6 2.85 5.24 6.22
N GLY A 7 2.08 6.26 6.57
CA GLY A 7 1.22 6.98 5.62
C GLY A 7 2.05 7.70 4.55
N ASP A 8 1.41 8.57 3.80
CA ASP A 8 2.03 9.26 2.66
C ASP A 8 3.41 9.82 2.95
N ILE A 9 4.41 9.29 2.27
CA ILE A 9 5.76 9.86 2.24
C ILE A 9 5.78 10.94 1.16
N VAL A 10 6.15 12.17 1.53
CA VAL A 10 6.13 13.30 0.59
C VAL A 10 7.55 13.80 0.31
N GLY A 11 7.96 13.68 -0.95
CA GLY A 11 9.18 14.27 -1.49
C GLY A 11 10.48 13.84 -0.80
N LYS A 12 11.55 14.59 -1.05
CA LYS A 12 12.90 14.29 -0.53
C LYS A 12 12.97 14.21 1.00
N SER A 13 12.29 15.10 1.70
CA SER A 13 12.32 15.16 3.16
C SER A 13 11.65 13.94 3.79
N GLY A 14 10.49 13.52 3.27
CA GLY A 14 9.79 12.33 3.71
C GLY A 14 10.61 11.06 3.45
N CYS A 15 11.16 10.91 2.23
CA CYS A 15 12.03 9.78 1.89
C CYS A 15 13.28 9.73 2.78
N TYR A 16 13.94 10.87 3.00
CA TYR A 16 15.10 10.94 3.87
C TYR A 16 14.77 10.57 5.32
N ALA A 17 13.66 11.07 5.85
CA ALA A 17 13.23 10.74 7.20
C ALA A 17 13.00 9.22 7.36
N VAL A 18 12.38 8.58 6.37
CA VAL A 18 12.14 7.13 6.39
C VAL A 18 13.45 6.38 6.25
N THR A 19 14.21 6.57 5.18
CA THR A 19 15.40 5.78 4.88
C THR A 19 16.49 5.91 5.95
N SER A 20 16.60 7.07 6.60
CA SER A 20 17.60 7.32 7.65
C SER A 20 17.23 6.69 9.00
N ASN A 21 15.94 6.57 9.34
CA ASN A 21 15.51 6.16 10.67
C ASN A 21 14.93 4.74 10.71
N LEU A 22 14.33 4.29 9.61
CA LEU A 22 13.60 3.01 9.57
C LEU A 22 14.44 1.80 10.00
N PRO A 23 15.71 1.62 9.56
CA PRO A 23 16.52 0.47 9.97
C PRO A 23 16.67 0.37 11.49
N ASN A 24 16.88 1.50 12.16
CA ASN A 24 17.01 1.57 13.62
C ASN A 24 15.67 1.27 14.30
N ILE A 25 14.57 1.83 13.81
CA ILE A 25 13.21 1.58 14.33
C ILE A 25 12.86 0.10 14.22
N ILE A 26 13.13 -0.53 13.09
CA ILE A 26 12.89 -1.97 12.89
C ILE A 26 13.60 -2.79 13.95
N LYS A 27 14.89 -2.49 14.18
CA LYS A 27 15.71 -3.20 15.16
C LYS A 27 15.24 -2.97 16.58
N GLU A 28 15.08 -1.72 17.00
CA GLU A 28 14.70 -1.33 18.37
C GLU A 28 13.30 -1.82 18.76
N LYS A 29 12.33 -1.65 17.86
CA LYS A 29 10.94 -2.02 18.11
C LYS A 29 10.63 -3.47 17.77
N LYS A 30 11.58 -4.20 17.15
CA LYS A 30 11.43 -5.57 16.66
C LYS A 30 10.21 -5.67 15.73
N ILE A 31 10.23 -4.83 14.68
CA ILE A 31 9.18 -4.79 13.65
C ILE A 31 9.32 -6.01 12.74
N ASP A 32 8.22 -6.69 12.50
CA ASP A 32 8.18 -7.89 11.65
C ASP A 32 7.87 -7.57 10.19
N PHE A 33 7.09 -6.50 9.93
CA PHE A 33 6.65 -6.13 8.59
C PHE A 33 6.42 -4.61 8.48
N VAL A 34 6.90 -4.02 7.39
CA VAL A 34 6.80 -2.57 7.14
C VAL A 34 6.05 -2.33 5.85
N ILE A 35 5.02 -1.50 5.91
CA ILE A 35 4.24 -1.01 4.78
C ILE A 35 4.39 0.51 4.73
N VAL A 36 4.55 1.04 3.53
CA VAL A 36 4.71 2.48 3.30
C VAL A 36 3.80 2.90 2.17
N ASN A 37 3.04 3.98 2.34
CA ASN A 37 2.42 4.64 1.20
C ASN A 37 3.43 5.60 0.56
N GLY A 38 3.83 5.28 -0.67
CA GLY A 38 4.88 6.00 -1.41
C GLY A 38 4.34 6.81 -2.59
N GLU A 39 3.03 7.07 -2.67
CA GLU A 39 2.45 7.73 -3.84
C GLU A 39 3.00 9.13 -4.12
N ASN A 40 3.47 9.82 -3.08
CA ASN A 40 4.01 11.19 -3.14
C ASN A 40 5.53 11.24 -2.89
N ALA A 41 6.21 10.10 -2.98
CA ALA A 41 7.61 9.95 -2.61
C ALA A 41 8.60 10.61 -3.59
N ALA A 42 8.22 10.83 -4.86
CA ALA A 42 9.09 11.47 -5.84
C ALA A 42 9.53 12.87 -5.38
N ASN A 43 10.67 13.32 -5.90
CA ASN A 43 11.28 14.61 -5.50
C ASN A 43 10.34 15.81 -5.65
N GLU A 44 9.43 15.74 -6.61
CA GLU A 44 8.40 16.73 -6.92
C GLU A 44 7.21 16.67 -5.96
N GLY A 45 7.19 15.65 -5.09
CA GLY A 45 6.10 15.43 -4.13
C GLY A 45 4.88 14.71 -4.71
N VAL A 46 4.97 14.14 -5.91
CA VAL A 46 3.90 13.37 -6.57
C VAL A 46 4.47 12.20 -7.37
N GLY A 47 3.87 11.03 -7.20
CA GLY A 47 4.33 9.79 -7.83
C GLY A 47 5.52 9.15 -7.11
N ILE A 48 6.01 8.05 -7.67
CA ILE A 48 7.14 7.28 -7.17
C ILE A 48 8.08 6.90 -8.32
N THR A 49 9.41 6.95 -8.06
CA THR A 49 10.44 6.59 -9.03
C THR A 49 11.07 5.23 -8.70
N GLU A 50 11.74 4.61 -9.69
CA GLU A 50 12.46 3.36 -9.50
C GLU A 50 13.54 3.48 -8.43
N LYS A 51 14.33 4.57 -8.49
CA LYS A 51 15.38 4.83 -7.49
C LYS A 51 14.81 4.89 -6.07
N ILE A 52 13.74 5.66 -5.86
CA ILE A 52 13.12 5.81 -4.52
C ILE A 52 12.53 4.48 -4.06
N THR A 53 11.94 3.71 -4.96
CA THR A 53 11.42 2.37 -4.66
C THR A 53 12.52 1.45 -4.12
N ILE A 54 13.69 1.45 -4.78
CA ILE A 54 14.88 0.68 -4.34
C ILE A 54 15.36 1.20 -2.99
N ASP A 55 15.57 2.51 -2.83
CA ASP A 55 16.05 3.11 -1.58
C ASP A 55 15.13 2.76 -0.38
N LEU A 56 13.82 2.74 -0.59
CA LEU A 56 12.84 2.34 0.43
C LEU A 56 12.95 0.84 0.77
N PHE A 57 13.04 -0.04 -0.21
CA PHE A 57 13.21 -1.48 0.05
C PHE A 57 14.54 -1.78 0.76
N ASP A 58 15.62 -1.12 0.36
CA ASP A 58 16.93 -1.27 1.00
C ASP A 58 16.93 -0.78 2.46
N SER A 59 16.06 0.19 2.79
CA SER A 59 15.86 0.65 4.17
C SER A 59 15.03 -0.30 5.04
N GLY A 60 14.45 -1.36 4.45
CA GLY A 60 13.69 -2.39 5.17
C GLY A 60 12.18 -2.35 4.98
N VAL A 61 11.67 -1.56 4.03
CA VAL A 61 10.26 -1.60 3.62
C VAL A 61 9.97 -2.94 2.97
N ASN A 62 8.84 -3.56 3.30
CA ASN A 62 8.42 -4.83 2.74
C ASN A 62 7.44 -4.67 1.58
N VAL A 63 6.55 -3.67 1.66
CA VAL A 63 5.54 -3.36 0.65
C VAL A 63 5.36 -1.85 0.55
N ILE A 64 5.24 -1.36 -0.67
CA ILE A 64 4.88 0.02 -0.96
C ILE A 64 3.47 0.02 -1.58
N THR A 65 2.57 0.78 -0.99
CA THR A 65 1.25 1.11 -1.53
C THR A 65 1.28 2.49 -2.18
N THR A 66 0.29 2.80 -2.99
CA THR A 66 0.17 4.07 -3.70
C THR A 66 -1.26 4.62 -3.65
N GLY A 67 -1.58 5.60 -4.47
CA GLY A 67 -2.89 6.23 -4.56
C GLY A 67 -3.13 6.88 -5.92
N ASN A 68 -3.76 8.06 -5.94
CA ASN A 68 -4.14 8.76 -7.17
C ASN A 68 -2.95 9.32 -7.98
N HIS A 69 -1.77 9.44 -7.38
CA HIS A 69 -0.55 9.90 -8.05
C HIS A 69 0.35 8.77 -8.58
N VAL A 70 -0.11 7.51 -8.53
CA VAL A 70 0.68 6.33 -8.93
C VAL A 70 1.28 6.44 -10.35
N TRP A 71 0.61 7.13 -11.28
CA TRP A 71 1.04 7.30 -12.67
C TRP A 71 1.72 8.64 -12.99
N ASP A 72 1.94 9.50 -11.99
CA ASP A 72 2.47 10.83 -12.25
C ASP A 72 3.97 10.81 -12.61
N GLN A 73 4.69 9.72 -12.27
CA GLN A 73 6.02 9.41 -12.81
C GLN A 73 5.89 8.34 -13.91
N LYS A 74 6.34 8.65 -15.14
CA LYS A 74 6.18 7.75 -16.31
C LYS A 74 6.80 6.37 -16.11
N GLU A 75 7.92 6.29 -15.41
CA GLU A 75 8.60 5.03 -15.14
C GLU A 75 7.80 4.10 -14.21
N ALA A 76 6.86 4.63 -13.42
CA ALA A 76 6.00 3.82 -12.56
C ALA A 76 5.16 2.79 -13.34
N LEU A 77 4.79 3.08 -14.59
CA LEU A 77 4.05 2.16 -15.44
C LEU A 77 4.79 0.83 -15.68
N THR A 78 6.09 0.91 -15.95
CA THR A 78 6.92 -0.29 -16.19
C THR A 78 7.48 -0.88 -14.90
N LEU A 79 7.71 -0.06 -13.90
CA LEU A 79 8.19 -0.47 -12.60
C LEU A 79 7.20 -1.39 -11.89
N ILE A 80 5.93 -1.01 -11.84
CA ILE A 80 4.88 -1.73 -11.11
C ILE A 80 4.54 -3.10 -11.71
N GLU A 81 4.86 -3.33 -12.98
CA GLU A 81 4.73 -4.64 -13.60
C GLU A 81 5.83 -5.61 -13.14
N LYS A 82 7.03 -5.08 -12.89
CA LYS A 82 8.21 -5.85 -12.50
C LYS A 82 8.29 -6.05 -10.99
N GLU A 83 7.95 -5.02 -10.22
CA GLU A 83 8.07 -5.03 -8.74
C GLU A 83 6.74 -5.42 -8.08
N LYS A 84 6.68 -6.69 -7.64
CA LYS A 84 5.47 -7.27 -7.02
C LYS A 84 5.15 -6.72 -5.62
N LYS A 85 6.08 -5.98 -5.03
CA LYS A 85 5.91 -5.36 -3.72
C LYS A 85 5.50 -3.89 -3.81
N LEU A 86 5.35 -3.37 -5.03
CA LEU A 86 4.77 -2.05 -5.31
C LEU A 86 3.32 -2.26 -5.77
N LEU A 87 2.38 -1.79 -4.95
CA LEU A 87 0.95 -1.95 -5.19
C LEU A 87 0.31 -0.63 -5.62
N ARG A 88 -0.58 -0.71 -6.61
CA ARG A 88 -1.49 0.37 -6.99
C ARG A 88 -2.86 0.18 -6.35
N PRO A 89 -3.75 1.18 -6.33
CA PRO A 89 -5.14 0.93 -5.93
C PRO A 89 -5.79 -0.17 -6.80
N GLU A 90 -6.43 -1.16 -6.15
CA GLU A 90 -7.05 -2.30 -6.84
C GLU A 90 -8.24 -1.87 -7.70
N ASN A 91 -8.95 -0.83 -7.27
CA ASN A 91 -10.12 -0.29 -7.97
C ASN A 91 -9.78 0.73 -9.07
N LEU A 92 -8.55 0.77 -9.59
CA LEU A 92 -8.26 1.49 -10.83
C LEU A 92 -8.90 0.77 -12.03
N PHE A 93 -9.36 1.55 -13.03
CA PHE A 93 -9.96 0.99 -14.23
C PHE A 93 -9.02 0.04 -14.97
N ASN A 94 -9.55 -1.06 -15.47
CA ASN A 94 -8.84 -1.97 -16.35
C ASN A 94 -8.83 -1.49 -17.82
N PRO A 95 -7.73 -1.72 -18.58
CA PRO A 95 -6.48 -2.34 -18.11
C PRO A 95 -5.53 -1.33 -17.45
N SER A 96 -5.11 -1.62 -16.21
CA SER A 96 -4.04 -0.88 -15.53
C SER A 96 -2.91 -1.83 -15.19
N PRO A 97 -1.63 -1.48 -15.43
CA PRO A 97 -0.50 -2.34 -15.10
C PRO A 97 -0.38 -2.57 -13.59
N GLY A 98 0.28 -3.66 -13.19
CA GLY A 98 0.50 -4.01 -11.80
C GLY A 98 -0.74 -4.56 -11.09
N LYS A 99 -0.67 -4.66 -9.77
CA LYS A 99 -1.70 -5.24 -8.90
C LYS A 99 -1.96 -4.33 -7.70
N GLY A 100 -3.16 -4.42 -7.13
CA GLY A 100 -3.50 -3.71 -5.89
C GLY A 100 -3.53 -4.62 -4.67
N PHE A 101 -3.31 -5.92 -4.86
CA PHE A 101 -3.24 -6.90 -3.79
C PHE A 101 -2.02 -7.81 -3.93
N GLY A 102 -1.37 -8.09 -2.78
CA GLY A 102 -0.27 -9.04 -2.69
C GLY A 102 -0.30 -9.85 -1.39
N ILE A 103 0.21 -11.09 -1.44
CA ILE A 103 0.40 -11.95 -0.26
C ILE A 103 1.91 -12.13 -0.05
N TYR A 104 2.37 -11.90 1.17
CA TYR A 104 3.78 -11.92 1.53
C TYR A 104 4.03 -12.86 2.71
N ASN A 105 5.14 -13.58 2.67
CA ASN A 105 5.54 -14.49 3.75
C ASN A 105 6.26 -13.72 4.86
N LEU A 106 5.88 -13.98 6.08
CA LEU A 106 6.57 -13.52 7.29
C LEU A 106 7.66 -14.50 7.71
N LYS A 107 8.63 -14.04 8.49
CA LYS A 107 9.76 -14.88 8.97
C LYS A 107 9.32 -16.10 9.78
N ASN A 108 8.16 -16.04 10.42
CA ASN A 108 7.58 -17.13 11.23
C ASN A 108 6.70 -18.10 10.42
N GLY A 109 6.68 -17.99 9.09
CA GLY A 109 5.90 -18.84 8.19
C GLY A 109 4.45 -18.39 7.98
N MET A 110 3.96 -17.40 8.73
CA MET A 110 2.63 -16.81 8.49
C MET A 110 2.62 -15.95 7.24
N LYS A 111 1.42 -15.69 6.70
CA LYS A 111 1.21 -14.88 5.51
C LYS A 111 0.44 -13.60 5.83
N ILE A 112 0.83 -12.51 5.22
CA ILE A 112 0.14 -11.23 5.29
C ILE A 112 -0.35 -10.83 3.90
N GLY A 113 -1.66 -10.58 3.76
CA GLY A 113 -2.25 -9.93 2.60
C GLY A 113 -2.19 -8.42 2.78
N VAL A 114 -1.81 -7.70 1.75
CA VAL A 114 -1.87 -6.23 1.71
C VAL A 114 -2.74 -5.83 0.52
N LEU A 115 -3.83 -5.14 0.79
CA LEU A 115 -4.77 -4.61 -0.20
C LEU A 115 -4.67 -3.08 -0.20
N ASN A 116 -4.43 -2.50 -1.38
CA ASN A 116 -4.46 -1.06 -1.58
C ASN A 116 -5.76 -0.68 -2.31
N LEU A 117 -6.51 0.26 -1.76
CA LEU A 117 -7.77 0.78 -2.30
C LEU A 117 -7.72 2.31 -2.37
N MET A 118 -8.47 2.88 -3.28
CA MET A 118 -8.62 4.33 -3.42
C MET A 118 -10.09 4.74 -3.32
N GLY A 119 -10.36 5.81 -2.57
CA GLY A 119 -11.69 6.40 -2.45
C GLY A 119 -12.21 6.98 -3.77
N ASN A 120 -13.51 7.24 -3.80
CA ASN A 120 -14.17 7.82 -4.97
C ASN A 120 -14.44 9.31 -4.79
N VAL A 121 -14.63 9.78 -3.54
CA VAL A 121 -15.04 11.15 -3.23
C VAL A 121 -13.85 12.09 -3.26
N PHE A 122 -13.88 13.08 -4.13
CA PHE A 122 -12.81 14.06 -4.41
C PHE A 122 -11.50 13.45 -4.94
N MET A 123 -11.54 12.20 -5.41
CA MET A 123 -10.39 11.48 -5.93
C MET A 123 -10.43 11.39 -7.47
N LYS A 124 -9.32 10.99 -8.09
CA LYS A 124 -9.30 10.64 -9.53
C LYS A 124 -10.31 9.52 -9.78
N LYS A 125 -10.96 9.55 -10.96
CA LYS A 125 -11.97 8.54 -11.33
C LYS A 125 -11.39 7.13 -11.26
N CYS A 126 -12.10 6.25 -10.57
CA CYS A 126 -11.82 4.82 -10.44
C CYS A 126 -13.14 4.05 -10.31
N GLU A 127 -13.07 2.72 -10.26
CA GLU A 127 -14.24 1.88 -9.99
C GLU A 127 -14.76 2.12 -8.57
N ASP A 128 -16.04 1.81 -8.32
CA ASP A 128 -16.65 1.88 -7.00
C ASP A 128 -15.84 1.05 -5.98
N VAL A 129 -15.34 1.71 -4.94
CA VAL A 129 -14.42 1.09 -3.99
C VAL A 129 -15.11 0.04 -3.11
N PHE A 130 -16.38 0.24 -2.74
CA PHE A 130 -17.12 -0.73 -1.94
C PHE A 130 -17.47 -1.98 -2.73
N LEU A 131 -17.83 -1.81 -4.01
CA LEU A 131 -18.05 -2.93 -4.92
C LEU A 131 -16.75 -3.70 -5.17
N CYS A 132 -15.64 -3.02 -5.38
CA CYS A 132 -14.32 -3.63 -5.52
C CYS A 132 -13.94 -4.43 -4.25
N ALA A 133 -14.10 -3.82 -3.08
CA ALA A 133 -13.83 -4.46 -1.79
C ALA A 133 -14.72 -5.69 -1.55
N SER A 134 -16.02 -5.62 -1.90
CA SER A 134 -16.92 -6.77 -1.82
C SER A 134 -16.46 -7.94 -2.70
N LYS A 135 -16.15 -7.67 -3.96
CA LYS A 135 -15.62 -8.68 -4.91
C LYS A 135 -14.28 -9.26 -4.45
N PHE A 136 -13.44 -8.44 -3.80
CA PHE A 136 -12.19 -8.91 -3.23
C PHE A 136 -12.43 -9.91 -2.10
N LEU A 137 -13.34 -9.59 -1.17
CA LEU A 137 -13.66 -10.46 -0.02
C LEU A 137 -14.35 -11.77 -0.42
N GLU A 138 -15.09 -11.80 -1.53
CA GLU A 138 -15.67 -13.02 -2.08
C GLU A 138 -14.62 -14.02 -2.57
N LYS A 139 -13.48 -13.51 -3.06
CA LYS A 139 -12.41 -14.33 -3.67
C LYS A 139 -11.27 -14.66 -2.71
N ASN A 140 -11.09 -13.86 -1.66
CA ASN A 140 -9.93 -13.95 -0.78
C ASN A 140 -10.39 -14.08 0.68
N ASN A 141 -9.92 -15.12 1.35
CA ASN A 141 -10.40 -15.46 2.69
C ASN A 141 -9.31 -15.29 3.73
N LEU A 142 -9.57 -14.42 4.72
CA LEU A 142 -8.76 -14.31 5.94
C LEU A 142 -8.74 -15.67 6.67
N LYS A 143 -7.57 -16.09 7.16
CA LYS A 143 -7.29 -17.38 7.83
C LYS A 143 -7.21 -18.60 6.90
N LYS A 144 -7.64 -18.52 5.65
CA LYS A 144 -7.48 -19.57 4.66
C LYS A 144 -6.34 -19.27 3.70
N ASP A 145 -6.35 -18.10 3.07
CA ASP A 145 -5.39 -17.71 2.05
C ASP A 145 -4.20 -16.95 2.66
N TYR A 146 -4.45 -16.22 3.75
CA TYR A 146 -3.48 -15.46 4.55
C TYR A 146 -3.94 -15.35 6.01
N ASP A 147 -2.98 -15.19 6.92
CA ASP A 147 -3.25 -15.10 8.37
C ASP A 147 -3.69 -13.69 8.80
N PHE A 148 -3.22 -12.67 8.08
CA PHE A 148 -3.50 -11.26 8.35
C PHE A 148 -3.85 -10.54 7.05
N LEU A 149 -4.80 -9.60 7.12
CA LEU A 149 -5.14 -8.68 6.04
C LEU A 149 -4.94 -7.24 6.51
N VAL A 150 -4.10 -6.50 5.80
CA VAL A 150 -3.96 -5.05 5.95
C VAL A 150 -4.58 -4.38 4.74
N VAL A 151 -5.42 -3.39 4.97
CA VAL A 151 -6.06 -2.58 3.93
C VAL A 151 -5.54 -1.15 4.02
N ASP A 152 -4.77 -0.73 3.02
CA ASP A 152 -4.42 0.69 2.86
C ASP A 152 -5.50 1.37 2.02
N PHE A 153 -6.31 2.19 2.67
CA PHE A 153 -7.37 2.95 2.02
C PHE A 153 -6.94 4.41 1.80
N HIS A 154 -6.53 4.70 0.58
CA HIS A 154 -6.13 6.02 0.14
C HIS A 154 -7.35 6.86 -0.25
N GLY A 155 -7.82 7.73 0.62
CA GLY A 155 -9.02 8.55 0.41
C GLY A 155 -8.87 9.96 0.92
N GLU A 156 -9.62 10.90 0.36
CA GLU A 156 -9.59 12.31 0.77
C GLU A 156 -10.53 12.57 1.96
N ILE A 157 -11.81 12.21 1.82
CA ILE A 157 -12.84 12.59 2.77
C ILE A 157 -12.96 11.62 3.96
N THR A 158 -13.05 12.18 5.18
CA THR A 158 -13.12 11.41 6.42
C THR A 158 -14.32 10.45 6.47
N SER A 159 -15.49 10.87 5.96
CA SER A 159 -16.68 10.01 5.96
C SER A 159 -16.51 8.74 5.16
N GLU A 160 -15.81 8.78 4.00
CA GLU A 160 -15.54 7.61 3.20
C GLU A 160 -14.51 6.69 3.89
N LYS A 161 -13.48 7.28 4.52
CA LYS A 161 -12.51 6.54 5.33
C LYS A 161 -13.19 5.78 6.49
N MET A 162 -14.09 6.46 7.21
CA MET A 162 -14.86 5.84 8.29
C MET A 162 -15.80 4.74 7.77
N ALA A 163 -16.51 4.99 6.67
CA ALA A 163 -17.40 4.00 6.06
C ALA A 163 -16.63 2.75 5.63
N MET A 164 -15.42 2.91 5.05
CA MET A 164 -14.56 1.80 4.67
C MET A 164 -14.04 1.03 5.90
N GLY A 165 -13.67 1.73 6.98
CA GLY A 165 -13.31 1.10 8.25
C GLY A 165 -14.44 0.22 8.79
N HIS A 166 -15.68 0.73 8.82
CA HIS A 166 -16.86 -0.05 9.20
C HIS A 166 -17.13 -1.22 8.25
N PHE A 167 -16.92 -1.03 6.95
CA PHE A 167 -17.10 -2.08 5.96
C PHE A 167 -16.14 -3.26 6.20
N PHE A 168 -14.89 -2.99 6.57
CA PHE A 168 -13.88 -4.03 6.83
C PHE A 168 -13.85 -4.51 8.28
N ASP A 169 -14.67 -3.98 9.17
CA ASP A 169 -14.74 -4.43 10.56
C ASP A 169 -15.06 -5.94 10.63
N GLY A 170 -14.23 -6.68 11.37
CA GLY A 170 -14.29 -8.15 11.45
C GLY A 170 -13.82 -8.90 10.19
N LYS A 171 -13.44 -8.22 9.10
CA LYS A 171 -13.01 -8.82 7.82
C LYS A 171 -11.54 -8.55 7.49
N ALA A 172 -10.95 -7.51 8.05
CA ALA A 172 -9.53 -7.20 7.97
C ALA A 172 -8.89 -7.24 9.36
N THR A 173 -7.56 -7.28 9.40
CA THR A 173 -6.78 -7.22 10.66
C THR A 173 -6.45 -5.77 11.01
N LEU A 174 -6.19 -4.94 10.00
CA LEU A 174 -5.84 -3.53 10.10
C LEU A 174 -6.31 -2.80 8.85
#